data_11df77e9b20764bd8563443da1a50fdd
#
_entry.id   11df77e9b20764bd8563443da1a50fdd
#
_cell.length_a   1.000
_cell.length_b   1.000
_cell.length_c   1.000
_cell.angle_alpha   90.00
_cell.angle_beta   90.00
_cell.angle_gamma   90.00
#
_symmetry.space_group_name_H-M   'P 1'
#
loop_
_entity.id
_entity.type
_entity.pdbx_description
1 polymer ?
#
loop_
_entity_poly.entity_id
_entity_poly.type
_entity_poly.pdbx_seq_one_letter_code
_entity_poly.pdbx_strand_id
1 'polypeptide(L)'
;MQLDSPLKPLSQDKTNASSLWLSAKPMLLPTPALDFADEQTARHSLRDYFLNTFDTYEQLFECLKHEDAFFIKPINLRHPLIFYFGHTATFFVNKLLLSKLITERLNPHFESIFAIGVDEMSWD
;
A
#
# COMPACT_ATOMS: atom_id res chain seq x y z
N MET A 1 -34.18 -28.54 -24.43
CA MET A 1 -33.13 -27.55 -24.70
C MET A 1 -32.10 -27.70 -23.64
N GLN A 2 -31.06 -28.46 -23.97
CA GLN A 2 -30.07 -29.00 -23.06
C GLN A 2 -28.87 -28.05 -23.05
N LEU A 3 -28.50 -27.54 -21.89
CA LEU A 3 -27.26 -26.77 -21.67
C LEU A 3 -26.42 -27.53 -20.64
N ASP A 4 -25.72 -28.53 -21.15
CA ASP A 4 -24.61 -29.17 -20.42
C ASP A 4 -23.32 -28.90 -21.20
N SER A 5 -22.49 -28.02 -20.67
CA SER A 5 -21.09 -27.98 -21.03
C SER A 5 -20.28 -27.96 -19.73
N PRO A 6 -19.52 -29.00 -19.42
CA PRO A 6 -18.67 -29.02 -18.24
C PRO A 6 -17.49 -28.08 -18.44
N LEU A 7 -17.27 -27.22 -17.45
CA LEU A 7 -16.10 -26.38 -17.33
C LEU A 7 -14.83 -27.26 -17.32
N LYS A 8 -13.95 -27.06 -18.27
CA LYS A 8 -12.62 -27.67 -18.29
C LYS A 8 -11.84 -27.24 -17.06
N PRO A 9 -11.18 -28.16 -16.34
CA PRO A 9 -10.29 -27.79 -15.25
C PRO A 9 -9.11 -27.00 -15.80
N LEU A 10 -8.83 -25.84 -15.18
CA LEU A 10 -7.61 -25.08 -15.43
C LEU A 10 -6.39 -25.96 -15.14
N SER A 11 -5.58 -26.20 -16.16
CA SER A 11 -4.28 -26.83 -16.07
C SER A 11 -3.43 -26.05 -15.05
N GLN A 12 -3.05 -26.73 -13.97
CA GLN A 12 -2.14 -26.22 -12.95
C GLN A 12 -0.71 -26.23 -13.51
N ASP A 13 -0.29 -25.12 -14.07
CA ASP A 13 1.13 -24.85 -14.32
C ASP A 13 1.79 -24.35 -13.03
N LYS A 14 2.15 -25.31 -12.15
CA LYS A 14 2.72 -25.05 -10.83
C LYS A 14 4.23 -24.78 -10.83
N THR A 15 4.88 -24.72 -11.97
CA THR A 15 6.35 -24.81 -12.02
C THR A 15 7.11 -23.51 -12.21
N ASN A 16 6.44 -22.35 -12.35
CA ASN A 16 7.19 -21.11 -12.61
C ASN A 16 6.90 -19.93 -11.68
N ALA A 17 5.95 -20.05 -10.76
CA ALA A 17 5.62 -18.94 -9.86
C ALA A 17 6.62 -18.80 -8.69
N SER A 18 7.16 -19.92 -8.21
CA SER A 18 8.07 -19.90 -7.03
C SER A 18 9.47 -19.38 -7.32
N SER A 19 9.94 -19.42 -8.57
CA SER A 19 11.27 -18.91 -8.93
C SER A 19 11.32 -17.39 -9.16
N LEU A 20 10.21 -16.78 -9.53
CA LEU A 20 10.11 -15.33 -9.72
C LEU A 20 10.06 -14.57 -8.38
N TRP A 21 9.54 -15.19 -7.32
CA TRP A 21 9.46 -14.58 -5.99
C TRP A 21 10.80 -14.56 -5.24
N LEU A 22 11.77 -15.37 -5.65
CA LEU A 22 13.07 -15.50 -4.99
C LEU A 22 14.13 -14.53 -5.53
N SER A 23 13.91 -13.89 -6.69
CA SER A 23 14.93 -13.07 -7.34
C SER A 23 14.90 -11.57 -7.00
N ALA A 24 13.88 -11.08 -6.32
CA ALA A 24 13.82 -9.70 -5.86
C ALA A 24 13.04 -9.60 -4.56
N LYS A 25 13.60 -10.09 -3.46
CA LYS A 25 13.13 -9.63 -2.15
C LYS A 25 13.42 -8.14 -2.08
N PRO A 26 12.39 -7.27 -1.97
CA PRO A 26 12.64 -5.88 -1.67
C PRO A 26 13.39 -5.85 -0.34
N MET A 27 14.63 -5.39 -0.37
CA MET A 27 15.45 -5.32 0.80
C MET A 27 15.07 -4.03 1.53
N LEU A 28 14.28 -4.19 2.60
CA LEU A 28 13.96 -3.07 3.48
C LEU A 28 15.24 -2.58 4.14
N LEU A 29 15.47 -1.28 4.08
CA LEU A 29 16.52 -0.65 4.85
C LEU A 29 16.20 -0.75 6.34
N PRO A 30 17.21 -0.94 7.20
CA PRO A 30 17.02 -0.85 8.65
C PRO A 30 16.59 0.56 9.04
N THR A 31 15.80 0.67 10.11
CA THR A 31 15.42 1.97 10.66
C THR A 31 16.70 2.76 10.99
N PRO A 32 16.86 3.99 10.46
CA PRO A 32 18.07 4.77 10.67
C PRO A 32 18.20 5.20 12.12
N ALA A 33 19.40 5.13 12.65
CA ALA A 33 19.75 5.82 13.89
C ALA A 33 19.86 7.32 13.57
N LEU A 34 19.06 8.14 14.25
CA LEU A 34 19.03 9.57 14.02
C LEU A 34 19.98 10.28 14.99
N ASP A 35 21.01 10.89 14.45
CA ASP A 35 21.83 11.86 15.17
C ASP A 35 21.34 13.26 14.82
N PHE A 36 20.62 13.89 15.75
CA PHE A 36 20.11 15.25 15.56
C PHE A 36 21.20 16.33 15.67
N ALA A 37 22.43 15.97 16.05
CA ALA A 37 23.56 16.89 15.99
C ALA A 37 24.02 17.13 14.53
N ASP A 38 23.78 16.14 13.63
CA ASP A 38 23.96 16.29 12.18
C ASP A 38 22.60 16.19 11.47
N GLU A 39 21.88 17.32 11.45
CA GLU A 39 20.56 17.43 10.86
C GLU A 39 20.55 17.01 9.38
N GLN A 40 21.57 17.35 8.61
CA GLN A 40 21.61 17.06 7.18
C GLN A 40 21.72 15.55 6.91
N THR A 41 22.60 14.87 7.61
CA THR A 41 22.74 13.41 7.53
C THR A 41 21.47 12.72 8.02
N ALA A 42 20.87 13.19 9.11
CA ALA A 42 19.60 12.65 9.60
C ALA A 42 18.46 12.78 8.57
N ARG A 43 18.35 13.94 7.90
CA ARG A 43 17.35 14.17 6.84
C ARG A 43 17.56 13.25 5.64
N HIS A 44 18.81 13.04 5.19
CA HIS A 44 19.09 12.11 4.09
C HIS A 44 18.74 10.68 4.46
N SER A 45 19.15 10.23 5.63
CA SER A 45 18.86 8.87 6.10
C SER A 45 17.37 8.60 6.24
N LEU A 46 16.61 9.57 6.75
CA LEU A 46 15.14 9.48 6.83
C LEU A 46 14.50 9.44 5.45
N ARG A 47 14.96 10.28 4.53
CA ARG A 47 14.44 10.32 3.16
C ARG A 47 14.67 8.97 2.46
N ASP A 48 15.88 8.45 2.51
CA ASP A 48 16.23 7.20 1.86
C ASP A 48 15.44 6.02 2.45
N TYR A 49 15.29 5.99 3.78
CA TYR A 49 14.46 5.01 4.46
C TYR A 49 12.99 5.11 4.05
N PHE A 50 12.44 6.33 4.02
CA PHE A 50 11.05 6.57 3.62
C PHE A 50 10.80 6.10 2.19
N LEU A 51 11.64 6.52 1.24
CA LEU A 51 11.50 6.15 -0.17
C LEU A 51 11.61 4.63 -0.36
N ASN A 52 12.63 4.00 0.24
CA ASN A 52 12.78 2.54 0.17
C ASN A 52 11.56 1.80 0.73
N THR A 53 11.02 2.27 1.86
CA THR A 53 9.85 1.65 2.49
C THR A 53 8.61 1.82 1.60
N PHE A 54 8.43 2.99 1.03
CA PHE A 54 7.29 3.30 0.14
C PHE A 54 7.37 2.51 -1.17
N ASP A 55 8.54 2.47 -1.81
CA ASP A 55 8.77 1.68 -3.03
C ASP A 55 8.50 0.18 -2.77
N THR A 56 8.94 -0.33 -1.62
CA THR A 56 8.67 -1.72 -1.22
C THR A 56 7.18 -1.96 -1.01
N TYR A 57 6.48 -1.01 -0.41
CA TYR A 57 5.04 -1.08 -0.22
C TYR A 57 4.30 -1.10 -1.56
N GLU A 58 4.64 -0.24 -2.51
CA GLU A 58 4.03 -0.20 -3.83
C GLU A 58 4.27 -1.52 -4.59
N GLN A 59 5.47 -2.07 -4.54
CA GLN A 59 5.80 -3.37 -5.15
C GLN A 59 4.95 -4.52 -4.63
N LEU A 60 4.44 -4.47 -3.40
CA LEU A 60 3.51 -5.49 -2.90
C LEU A 60 2.20 -5.51 -3.69
N PHE A 61 1.73 -4.36 -4.16
CA PHE A 61 0.51 -4.29 -4.98
C PHE A 61 0.75 -4.68 -6.44
N GLU A 62 1.98 -4.56 -6.94
CA GLU A 62 2.36 -5.06 -8.27
C GLU A 62 2.30 -6.60 -8.34
N CYS A 63 2.27 -7.30 -7.21
CA CYS A 63 2.06 -8.74 -7.16
C CYS A 63 0.65 -9.17 -7.60
N LEU A 64 -0.30 -8.25 -7.66
CA LEU A 64 -1.68 -8.55 -8.05
C LEU A 64 -1.76 -8.77 -9.56
N LYS A 65 -2.24 -9.95 -9.95
CA LYS A 65 -2.33 -10.34 -11.38
C LYS A 65 -3.50 -9.70 -12.13
N HIS A 66 -4.52 -9.27 -11.40
CA HIS A 66 -5.77 -8.77 -11.96
C HIS A 66 -6.18 -7.49 -11.24
N GLU A 67 -6.57 -6.49 -11.99
CA GLU A 67 -7.03 -5.20 -11.45
C GLU A 67 -8.24 -5.36 -10.52
N ASP A 68 -9.14 -6.29 -10.83
CA ASP A 68 -10.31 -6.57 -10.00
C ASP A 68 -9.96 -6.91 -8.54
N ALA A 69 -8.76 -7.48 -8.30
CA ALA A 69 -8.31 -7.80 -6.95
C ALA A 69 -8.18 -6.57 -6.05
N PHE A 70 -7.99 -5.38 -6.62
CA PHE A 70 -7.98 -4.13 -5.85
C PHE A 70 -9.34 -3.78 -5.27
N PHE A 71 -10.42 -4.13 -5.96
CA PHE A 71 -11.79 -3.65 -5.65
C PHE A 71 -12.63 -4.69 -4.92
N ILE A 72 -12.24 -5.95 -4.92
CA ILE A 72 -12.96 -7.02 -4.25
C ILE A 72 -12.57 -7.09 -2.77
N LYS A 73 -13.56 -7.14 -1.88
CA LYS A 73 -13.32 -7.41 -0.46
C LYS A 73 -12.84 -8.85 -0.28
N PRO A 74 -11.64 -9.09 0.28
CA PRO A 74 -11.13 -10.45 0.49
C PRO A 74 -11.96 -11.21 1.52
N ILE A 75 -12.46 -10.51 2.53
CA ILE A 75 -13.39 -10.98 3.56
C ILE A 75 -14.29 -9.82 4.02
N ASN A 76 -15.43 -10.15 4.60
CA ASN A 76 -16.43 -9.14 5.00
C ASN A 76 -15.91 -8.08 6.00
N LEU A 77 -14.93 -8.44 6.83
CA LEU A 77 -14.36 -7.56 7.86
C LEU A 77 -13.16 -6.72 7.37
N ARG A 78 -12.86 -6.76 6.07
CA ARG A 78 -11.75 -6.00 5.49
C ARG A 78 -12.23 -5.10 4.37
N HIS A 79 -11.56 -3.98 4.22
CA HIS A 79 -11.73 -3.14 3.04
C HIS A 79 -11.11 -3.80 1.81
N PRO A 80 -11.54 -3.42 0.59
CA PRO A 80 -10.81 -3.75 -0.63
C PRO A 80 -9.36 -3.24 -0.57
N LEU A 81 -8.44 -3.90 -1.29
CA LEU A 81 -7.02 -3.54 -1.26
C LEU A 81 -6.75 -2.10 -1.71
N ILE A 82 -7.56 -1.57 -2.64
CA ILE A 82 -7.47 -0.16 -3.07
C ILE A 82 -7.60 0.82 -1.90
N PHE A 83 -8.40 0.47 -0.88
CA PHE A 83 -8.52 1.31 0.31
C PHE A 83 -7.19 1.42 1.05
N TYR A 84 -6.51 0.30 1.30
CA TYR A 84 -5.23 0.31 2.01
C TYR A 84 -4.15 1.05 1.23
N PHE A 85 -4.14 0.87 -0.11
CA PHE A 85 -3.22 1.58 -0.99
C PHE A 85 -3.43 3.09 -0.92
N GLY A 86 -4.67 3.54 -1.11
CA GLY A 86 -5.03 4.96 -1.05
C GLY A 86 -4.89 5.56 0.35
N HIS A 87 -5.25 4.80 1.40
CA HIS A 87 -5.12 5.24 2.79
C HIS A 87 -3.68 5.58 3.15
N THR A 88 -2.73 4.73 2.78
CA THR A 88 -1.31 4.97 3.09
C THR A 88 -0.81 6.27 2.49
N ALA A 89 -1.19 6.60 1.25
CA ALA A 89 -0.83 7.86 0.61
C ALA A 89 -1.50 9.07 1.29
N THR A 90 -2.82 8.99 1.50
CA THR A 90 -3.60 10.12 2.04
C THR A 90 -3.34 10.35 3.53
N PHE A 91 -2.95 9.33 4.28
CA PHE A 91 -2.58 9.45 5.68
C PHE A 91 -1.49 10.50 5.90
N PHE A 92 -0.41 10.45 5.12
CA PHE A 92 0.68 11.43 5.23
C PHE A 92 0.18 12.85 4.92
N VAL A 93 -0.60 13.01 3.85
CA VAL A 93 -1.15 14.32 3.48
C VAL A 93 -2.03 14.88 4.61
N ASN A 94 -2.94 14.06 5.15
CA ASN A 94 -3.82 14.46 6.24
C ASN A 94 -3.05 14.83 7.51
N LYS A 95 -1.98 14.08 7.86
CA LYS A 95 -1.14 14.42 9.02
C LYS A 95 -0.32 15.69 8.80
N LEU A 96 0.17 15.94 7.59
CA LEU A 96 0.89 17.16 7.25
C LEU A 96 -0.03 18.41 7.29
N LEU A 97 -1.29 18.26 6.85
CA LEU A 97 -2.31 19.30 6.97
C LEU A 97 -2.65 19.58 8.44
N LEU A 98 -2.88 18.53 9.23
CA LEU A 98 -3.20 18.65 10.64
C LEU A 98 -2.08 19.34 11.43
N SER A 99 -0.83 19.02 11.12
CA SER A 99 0.36 19.64 11.71
C SER A 99 0.67 21.03 11.14
N LYS A 100 -0.10 21.51 10.16
CA LYS A 100 0.09 22.79 9.46
C LYS A 100 1.45 22.92 8.74
N LEU A 101 2.06 21.79 8.39
CA LEU A 101 3.27 21.76 7.57
C LEU A 101 2.98 22.02 6.10
N ILE A 102 1.77 21.66 5.66
CA ILE A 102 1.19 22.09 4.39
C ILE A 102 -0.15 22.78 4.67
N THR A 103 -0.54 23.72 3.82
CA THR A 103 -1.75 24.52 4.00
C THR A 103 -2.85 24.18 3.01
N GLU A 104 -2.50 23.53 1.91
CA GLU A 104 -3.42 23.19 0.83
C GLU A 104 -3.57 21.68 0.69
N ARG A 105 -4.81 21.27 0.44
CA ARG A 105 -5.15 19.87 0.17
C ARG A 105 -4.73 19.51 -1.26
N LEU A 106 -4.05 18.37 -1.41
CA LEU A 106 -3.60 17.89 -2.72
C LEU A 106 -4.76 17.29 -3.53
N ASN A 107 -5.58 16.47 -2.89
CA ASN A 107 -6.76 15.87 -3.48
C ASN A 107 -7.84 15.67 -2.40
N PRO A 108 -8.71 16.68 -2.18
CA PRO A 108 -9.71 16.65 -1.11
C PRO A 108 -10.65 15.43 -1.17
N HIS A 109 -10.94 14.94 -2.37
CA HIS A 109 -11.80 13.78 -2.56
C HIS A 109 -11.15 12.49 -2.03
N PHE A 110 -9.93 12.19 -2.47
CA PHE A 110 -9.21 11.01 -2.01
C PHE A 110 -8.82 11.11 -0.54
N GLU A 111 -8.40 12.27 -0.08
CA GLU A 111 -8.07 12.51 1.32
C GLU A 111 -9.25 12.24 2.26
N SER A 112 -10.48 12.46 1.79
CA SER A 112 -11.70 12.16 2.55
C SER A 112 -12.09 10.68 2.46
N ILE A 113 -12.15 10.11 1.24
CA ILE A 113 -12.59 8.72 1.04
C ILE A 113 -11.69 7.72 1.77
N PHE A 114 -10.37 7.91 1.67
CA PHE A 114 -9.40 6.98 2.26
C PHE A 114 -9.10 7.25 3.73
N ALA A 115 -9.68 8.28 4.34
CA ALA A 115 -9.62 8.53 5.78
C ALA A 115 -10.74 7.81 6.55
N ILE A 116 -11.86 7.49 5.90
CA ILE A 116 -13.08 6.97 6.53
C ILE A 116 -12.79 5.69 7.32
N GLY A 117 -13.17 5.71 8.60
CA GLY A 117 -13.09 4.53 9.47
C GLY A 117 -11.70 4.24 10.06
N VAL A 118 -10.70 5.07 9.79
CA VAL A 118 -9.34 4.92 10.33
C VAL A 118 -8.90 6.20 11.06
N ASP A 119 -9.04 7.36 10.41
CA ASP A 119 -8.64 8.64 11.00
C ASP A 119 -9.76 9.30 11.82
N GLU A 120 -10.99 8.85 11.64
CA GLU A 120 -12.19 9.40 12.29
C GLU A 120 -12.66 8.57 13.51
N MET A 121 -11.86 7.64 13.98
CA MET A 121 -12.21 6.92 15.22
C MET A 121 -12.04 7.87 16.39
N SER A 122 -13.13 8.58 16.74
CA SER A 122 -13.31 9.10 18.09
C SER A 122 -13.56 7.89 18.99
N TRP A 123 -12.69 7.66 19.91
CA TRP A 123 -12.90 6.71 21.01
C TRP A 123 -13.72 7.44 22.08
N ASP A 124 -15.03 7.55 21.84
CA ASP A 124 -16.00 7.98 22.87
C ASP A 124 -16.49 6.77 23.65
#